data_68332478cc190de340633d513b367bca
#
_entry.id   68332478cc190de340633d513b367bca
#
_cell.length_a   1.000
_cell.length_b   1.000
_cell.length_c   1.000
_cell.angle_alpha   90.00
_cell.angle_beta   90.00
_cell.angle_gamma   90.00
#
_symmetry.space_group_name_H-M   'P 1'
#
loop_
_entity.id
_entity.type
_entity.pdbx_description
1 polymer ?
#
loop_
_entity_poly.entity_id
_entity_poly.type
_entity_poly.pdbx_seq_one_letter_code
_entity_poly.pdbx_strand_id
1 'polypeptide(L)'
;MDTTITKTPGLNFAQIGWVVKDIKTAISFFQNVMGLSNLSKIETIRVKEFDATYYGLPSNAESFVAQAYSGGTFIELIQPISGNSIFQDYINKNPAGGIQHVAYSLPVDKLDKVISEFAVKGYPIISSFNTPIAKIVFFDTSNEIGVMTEIIGITEDGIDQIQKMKNY
;
A
#
# COMPACT_ATOMS: atom_id res chain seq x y z
N MET A 1 -1.01 -21.47 -30.70
CA MET A 1 -1.63 -21.03 -29.44
C MET A 1 -1.33 -19.55 -29.31
N ASP A 2 -2.32 -18.72 -29.55
CA ASP A 2 -2.18 -17.26 -29.52
C ASP A 2 -2.20 -16.80 -28.05
N THR A 3 -1.03 -16.61 -27.46
CA THR A 3 -0.90 -16.02 -26.13
C THR A 3 -1.01 -14.52 -26.29
N THR A 4 -2.23 -14.04 -26.48
CA THR A 4 -2.51 -12.61 -26.37
C THR A 4 -2.24 -12.23 -24.92
N ILE A 5 -1.03 -11.71 -24.65
CA ILE A 5 -0.73 -11.06 -23.38
C ILE A 5 -1.66 -9.85 -23.31
N THR A 6 -2.79 -10.01 -22.64
CA THR A 6 -3.67 -8.88 -22.31
C THR A 6 -2.87 -7.95 -21.41
N LYS A 7 -2.44 -6.83 -21.97
CA LYS A 7 -1.78 -5.77 -21.18
C LYS A 7 -2.73 -5.38 -20.06
N THR A 8 -2.30 -5.58 -18.82
CA THR A 8 -2.95 -4.97 -17.66
C THR A 8 -3.12 -3.48 -17.93
N PRO A 9 -4.32 -2.90 -17.79
CA PRO A 9 -4.52 -1.47 -18.09
C PRO A 9 -3.53 -0.66 -17.28
N GLY A 10 -2.90 0.33 -17.90
CA GLY A 10 -1.79 1.15 -17.45
C GLY A 10 -1.66 1.35 -15.95
N LEU A 11 -0.96 0.44 -15.30
CA LEU A 11 -0.59 0.57 -13.90
C LEU A 11 0.54 1.60 -13.81
N ASN A 12 0.35 2.62 -12.97
CA ASN A 12 1.38 3.60 -12.67
C ASN A 12 2.02 3.26 -11.33
N PHE A 13 3.35 3.16 -11.29
CA PHE A 13 4.06 2.97 -10.02
C PHE A 13 3.71 4.12 -9.08
N ALA A 14 3.29 3.80 -7.84
CA ALA A 14 2.75 4.77 -6.91
C ALA A 14 3.60 4.92 -5.66
N GLN A 15 3.94 3.82 -4.97
CA GLN A 15 4.64 3.89 -3.69
C GLN A 15 5.46 2.66 -3.36
N ILE A 16 6.31 2.82 -2.35
CA ILE A 16 7.00 1.75 -1.63
C ILE A 16 6.46 1.74 -0.21
N GLY A 17 5.88 0.61 0.21
CA GLY A 17 5.41 0.38 1.57
C GLY A 17 6.49 -0.30 2.42
N TRP A 18 6.89 0.37 3.48
CA TRP A 18 7.98 -0.05 4.37
C TRP A 18 7.43 -0.34 5.76
N VAL A 19 7.36 -1.61 6.14
CA VAL A 19 6.96 -2.01 7.49
C VAL A 19 8.16 -1.88 8.41
N VAL A 20 7.99 -1.16 9.50
CA VAL A 20 9.06 -0.83 10.46
C VAL A 20 8.69 -1.28 11.87
N LYS A 21 9.71 -1.63 12.66
CA LYS A 21 9.53 -2.01 14.06
C LYS A 21 9.15 -0.83 14.94
N ASP A 22 9.73 0.33 14.67
CA ASP A 22 9.50 1.58 15.41
C ASP A 22 9.50 2.75 14.43
N ILE A 23 8.33 3.36 14.26
CA ILE A 23 8.14 4.41 13.26
C ILE A 23 8.90 5.69 13.59
N LYS A 24 9.08 6.00 14.89
CA LYS A 24 9.82 7.19 15.31
C LYS A 24 11.31 7.07 14.98
N THR A 25 11.87 5.89 15.22
CA THR A 25 13.26 5.58 14.86
C THR A 25 13.44 5.66 13.34
N ALA A 26 12.50 5.09 12.56
CA ALA A 26 12.56 5.16 11.11
C ALA A 26 12.46 6.60 10.60
N ILE A 27 11.53 7.41 11.10
CA ILE A 27 11.39 8.83 10.75
C ILE A 27 12.69 9.57 11.06
N SER A 28 13.25 9.38 12.26
CA SER A 28 14.51 10.02 12.65
C SER A 28 15.64 9.68 11.68
N PHE A 29 15.76 8.43 11.26
CA PHE A 29 16.75 8.02 10.27
C PHE A 29 16.53 8.69 8.92
N PHE A 30 15.30 8.66 8.40
CA PHE A 30 14.98 9.28 7.11
C PHE A 30 15.21 10.80 7.13
N GLN A 31 14.89 11.48 8.22
CA GLN A 31 15.10 12.93 8.35
C GLN A 31 16.56 13.30 8.55
N ASN A 32 17.24 12.68 9.52
CA ASN A 32 18.55 13.14 9.99
C ASN A 32 19.71 12.52 9.19
N VAL A 33 19.52 11.36 8.57
CA VAL A 33 20.57 10.67 7.82
C VAL A 33 20.32 10.77 6.32
N MET A 34 19.06 10.56 5.87
CA MET A 34 18.71 10.58 4.45
C MET A 34 18.30 11.98 3.95
N GLY A 35 18.08 12.95 4.85
CA GLY A 35 17.72 14.31 4.48
C GLY A 35 16.28 14.48 3.99
N LEU A 36 15.37 13.54 4.29
CA LEU A 36 13.95 13.62 3.95
C LEU A 36 13.23 14.58 4.92
N SER A 37 13.07 15.84 4.53
CA SER A 37 12.47 16.86 5.38
C SER A 37 10.93 16.91 5.36
N ASN A 38 10.28 16.26 4.39
CA ASN A 38 8.85 16.36 4.12
C ASN A 38 8.02 15.16 4.60
N LEU A 39 8.51 14.42 5.60
CA LEU A 39 7.72 13.36 6.25
C LEU A 39 6.48 13.93 6.93
N SER A 40 5.33 13.31 6.71
CA SER A 40 4.09 13.66 7.40
C SER A 40 4.19 13.44 8.90
N LYS A 41 3.24 14.00 9.66
CA LYS A 41 3.03 13.57 11.03
C LYS A 41 2.62 12.11 11.07
N ILE A 42 2.91 11.44 12.19
CA ILE A 42 2.43 10.07 12.43
C ILE A 42 0.90 10.11 12.59
N GLU A 43 0.22 9.32 11.77
CA GLU A 43 -1.22 9.11 11.86
C GLU A 43 -1.52 7.70 12.37
N THR A 44 -2.62 7.55 13.12
CA THR A 44 -3.12 6.24 13.50
C THR A 44 -4.22 5.84 12.53
N ILE A 45 -3.95 4.83 11.73
CA ILE A 45 -4.92 4.28 10.79
C ILE A 45 -5.63 3.10 11.46
N ARG A 46 -6.95 3.19 11.57
CA ARG A 46 -7.85 2.14 12.07
C ARG A 46 -8.65 1.60 10.90
N VAL A 47 -8.24 0.47 10.36
CA VAL A 47 -8.82 -0.05 9.11
C VAL A 47 -10.29 -0.40 9.22
N LYS A 48 -10.83 -0.64 10.43
CA LYS A 48 -12.28 -0.86 10.65
C LYS A 48 -13.16 0.32 10.20
N GLU A 49 -12.59 1.53 10.11
CA GLU A 49 -13.28 2.74 9.65
C GLU A 49 -13.43 2.77 8.11
N PHE A 50 -12.77 1.84 7.41
CA PHE A 50 -12.60 1.80 5.97
C PHE A 50 -13.09 0.50 5.31
N ASP A 51 -14.02 -0.20 5.95
CA ASP A 51 -14.59 -1.44 5.43
C ASP A 51 -13.50 -2.46 5.01
N ALA A 52 -12.54 -2.67 5.90
CA ALA A 52 -11.35 -3.45 5.61
C ALA A 52 -11.54 -4.94 5.76
N THR A 53 -10.85 -5.70 4.91
CA THR A 53 -10.78 -7.16 5.02
C THR A 53 -9.34 -7.67 5.13
N TYR A 54 -9.19 -8.83 5.78
CA TYR A 54 -7.96 -9.58 5.86
C TYR A 54 -8.31 -11.06 5.68
N TYR A 55 -7.79 -11.68 4.61
CA TYR A 55 -8.18 -13.02 4.13
C TYR A 55 -9.71 -13.20 4.03
N GLY A 56 -10.40 -12.19 3.49
CA GLY A 56 -11.85 -12.21 3.29
C GLY A 56 -12.70 -12.00 4.55
N LEU A 57 -12.10 -11.83 5.73
CA LEU A 57 -12.79 -11.54 6.98
C LEU A 57 -12.64 -10.06 7.35
N PRO A 58 -13.63 -9.45 8.03
CA PRO A 58 -13.50 -8.08 8.50
C PRO A 58 -12.24 -7.88 9.37
N SER A 59 -11.51 -6.79 9.13
CA SER A 59 -10.30 -6.45 9.88
C SER A 59 -10.55 -5.27 10.84
N ASN A 60 -9.93 -5.35 12.02
CA ASN A 60 -9.90 -4.28 13.01
C ASN A 60 -8.46 -3.84 13.33
N ALA A 61 -7.53 -4.11 12.43
CA ALA A 61 -6.13 -3.76 12.63
C ALA A 61 -5.91 -2.25 12.77
N GLU A 62 -4.90 -1.90 13.55
CA GLU A 62 -4.44 -0.52 13.69
C GLU A 62 -2.95 -0.44 13.39
N SER A 63 -2.53 0.65 12.76
CA SER A 63 -1.14 0.93 12.44
C SER A 63 -0.82 2.41 12.61
N PHE A 64 0.41 2.72 13.02
CA PHE A 64 0.97 4.05 12.82
C PHE A 64 1.50 4.14 11.39
N VAL A 65 1.21 5.26 10.73
CA VAL A 65 1.64 5.53 9.36
C VAL A 65 2.26 6.91 9.26
N ALA A 66 3.35 7.03 8.50
CA ALA A 66 3.93 8.30 8.09
C ALA A 66 4.37 8.20 6.63
N GLN A 67 4.26 9.30 5.90
CA GLN A 67 4.41 9.31 4.45
C GLN A 67 5.33 10.45 4.01
N ALA A 68 6.09 10.23 2.93
CA ALA A 68 6.94 11.24 2.32
C ALA A 68 7.09 11.02 0.81
N TYR A 69 7.42 12.08 0.10
CA TYR A 69 7.98 11.98 -1.23
C TYR A 69 9.51 12.07 -1.18
N SER A 70 10.20 11.13 -1.81
CA SER A 70 11.64 11.16 -2.07
C SER A 70 11.85 11.25 -3.57
N GLY A 71 12.12 12.45 -4.08
CA GLY A 71 12.05 12.71 -5.51
C GLY A 71 10.64 12.44 -6.04
N GLY A 72 10.51 11.59 -7.05
CA GLY A 72 9.22 11.18 -7.62
C GLY A 72 8.56 9.98 -6.93
N THR A 73 9.20 9.38 -5.91
CA THR A 73 8.73 8.15 -5.26
C THR A 73 8.04 8.45 -3.95
N PHE A 74 6.85 7.93 -3.77
CA PHE A 74 6.13 8.00 -2.51
C PHE A 74 6.59 6.85 -1.59
N ILE A 75 6.96 7.18 -0.36
CA ILE A 75 7.38 6.23 0.68
C ILE A 75 6.34 6.26 1.79
N GLU A 76 5.85 5.08 2.16
CA GLU A 76 4.96 4.89 3.28
C GLU A 76 5.65 4.05 4.36
N LEU A 77 5.80 4.62 5.55
CA LEU A 77 6.30 3.92 6.73
C LEU A 77 5.11 3.42 7.54
N ILE A 78 5.10 2.13 7.87
CA ILE A 78 3.99 1.47 8.56
C ILE A 78 4.51 0.72 9.76
N GLN A 79 4.00 1.04 10.94
CA GLN A 79 4.21 0.25 12.16
C GLN A 79 2.88 -0.36 12.58
N PRO A 80 2.68 -1.70 12.49
CA PRO A 80 1.49 -2.34 13.02
C PRO A 80 1.47 -2.22 14.55
N ILE A 81 0.27 -1.95 15.11
CA ILE A 81 0.05 -1.74 16.55
C ILE A 81 -0.77 -2.88 17.13
N SER A 82 -1.89 -3.20 16.49
CA SER A 82 -2.85 -4.19 16.99
C SER A 82 -3.65 -4.82 15.86
N GLY A 83 -4.26 -5.97 16.16
CA GLY A 83 -5.09 -6.72 15.23
C GLY A 83 -4.29 -7.51 14.18
N ASN A 84 -4.99 -8.37 13.43
CA ASN A 84 -4.39 -9.17 12.38
C ASN A 84 -4.35 -8.38 11.07
N SER A 85 -3.18 -8.33 10.45
CA SER A 85 -2.96 -7.67 9.15
C SER A 85 -1.77 -8.26 8.42
N ILE A 86 -1.71 -8.00 7.13
CA ILE A 86 -0.53 -8.34 6.31
C ILE A 86 0.76 -7.68 6.84
N PHE A 87 0.65 -6.52 7.50
CA PHE A 87 1.77 -5.80 8.10
C PHE A 87 2.25 -6.47 9.39
N GLN A 88 1.30 -6.95 10.23
CA GLN A 88 1.62 -7.72 11.43
C GLN A 88 2.26 -9.05 11.07
N ASP A 89 1.75 -9.74 10.04
CA ASP A 89 2.35 -10.97 9.54
C ASP A 89 3.78 -10.75 9.06
N TYR A 90 4.00 -9.64 8.36
CA TYR A 90 5.33 -9.31 7.85
C TYR A 90 6.33 -9.06 8.96
N ILE A 91 6.00 -8.24 9.96
CA ILE A 91 6.92 -7.93 11.06
C ILE A 91 7.20 -9.15 11.95
N ASN A 92 6.23 -10.05 12.09
CA ASN A 92 6.41 -11.31 12.82
C ASN A 92 7.46 -12.22 12.13
N LYS A 93 7.48 -12.25 10.81
CA LYS A 93 8.44 -13.01 10.01
C LYS A 93 9.78 -12.28 9.83
N ASN A 94 9.75 -10.95 9.82
CA ASN A 94 10.87 -10.06 9.57
C ASN A 94 11.00 -9.02 10.69
N PRO A 95 11.53 -9.40 11.88
CA PRO A 95 11.54 -8.52 13.06
C PRO A 95 12.35 -7.22 12.90
N ALA A 96 13.24 -7.14 11.91
CA ALA A 96 13.97 -5.93 11.56
C ALA A 96 13.13 -4.94 10.71
N GLY A 97 12.00 -5.40 10.20
CA GLY A 97 11.22 -4.66 9.20
C GLY A 97 11.82 -4.78 7.78
N GLY A 98 11.28 -4.00 6.86
CA GLY A 98 11.73 -3.96 5.47
C GLY A 98 10.62 -3.56 4.50
N ILE A 99 10.93 -3.53 3.21
CA ILE A 99 9.95 -3.27 2.15
C ILE A 99 8.99 -4.47 2.10
N GLN A 100 7.71 -4.20 2.39
CA GLN A 100 6.68 -5.23 2.43
C GLN A 100 5.86 -5.27 1.14
N HIS A 101 5.59 -4.09 0.53
CA HIS A 101 4.87 -4.00 -0.72
C HIS A 101 5.40 -2.90 -1.64
N VAL A 102 5.05 -3.04 -2.90
CA VAL A 102 5.10 -1.96 -3.88
C VAL A 102 3.69 -1.71 -4.38
N ALA A 103 3.36 -0.43 -4.62
CA ALA A 103 2.02 -0.07 -5.06
C ALA A 103 2.00 0.47 -6.48
N TYR A 104 0.90 0.15 -7.15
CA TYR A 104 0.54 0.72 -8.45
C TYR A 104 -0.84 1.34 -8.37
N SER A 105 -1.03 2.45 -9.06
CA SER A 105 -2.29 3.17 -9.11
C SER A 105 -2.91 3.16 -10.50
N LEU A 106 -4.25 3.26 -10.51
CA LEU A 106 -5.07 3.41 -11.72
C LEU A 106 -6.40 4.09 -11.34
N PRO A 107 -7.17 4.59 -12.32
CA PRO A 107 -8.54 5.05 -12.06
C PRO A 107 -9.40 3.92 -11.47
N VAL A 108 -10.24 4.26 -10.49
CA VAL A 108 -11.04 3.27 -9.73
C VAL A 108 -12.00 2.45 -10.60
N ASP A 109 -12.49 3.02 -11.69
CA ASP A 109 -13.36 2.34 -12.66
C ASP A 109 -12.69 1.14 -13.36
N LYS A 110 -11.37 1.06 -13.33
CA LYS A 110 -10.58 -0.03 -13.91
C LYS A 110 -10.14 -1.08 -12.90
N LEU A 111 -10.36 -0.85 -11.61
CA LEU A 111 -9.87 -1.71 -10.54
C LEU A 111 -10.45 -3.12 -10.61
N ASP A 112 -11.77 -3.26 -10.82
CA ASP A 112 -12.44 -4.57 -10.86
C ASP A 112 -11.90 -5.46 -11.98
N LYS A 113 -11.50 -4.86 -13.10
CA LYS A 113 -10.85 -5.60 -14.19
C LYS A 113 -9.49 -6.14 -13.77
N VAL A 114 -8.68 -5.33 -13.08
CA VAL A 114 -7.36 -5.75 -12.56
C VAL A 114 -7.52 -6.87 -11.54
N ILE A 115 -8.47 -6.74 -10.61
CA ILE A 115 -8.78 -7.78 -9.61
C ILE A 115 -9.11 -9.10 -10.30
N SER A 116 -9.98 -9.07 -11.31
CA SER A 116 -10.38 -10.25 -12.06
C SER A 116 -9.20 -10.90 -12.79
N GLU A 117 -8.32 -10.09 -13.41
CA GLU A 117 -7.13 -10.58 -14.09
C GLU A 117 -6.12 -11.23 -13.13
N PHE A 118 -5.93 -10.65 -11.93
CA PHE A 118 -5.09 -11.23 -10.88
C PHE A 118 -5.66 -12.55 -10.37
N ALA A 119 -6.98 -12.60 -10.11
CA ALA A 119 -7.65 -13.80 -9.62
C ALA A 119 -7.52 -14.96 -10.62
N VAL A 120 -7.74 -14.74 -11.93
CA VAL A 120 -7.57 -15.75 -12.98
C VAL A 120 -6.13 -16.28 -13.04
N LYS A 121 -5.15 -15.45 -12.71
CA LYS A 121 -3.72 -15.83 -12.66
C LYS A 121 -3.30 -16.48 -11.34
N GLY A 122 -4.24 -16.70 -10.40
CA GLY A 122 -3.98 -17.36 -9.13
C GLY A 122 -3.60 -16.44 -7.97
N TYR A 123 -3.79 -15.13 -8.14
CA TYR A 123 -3.54 -14.11 -7.09
C TYR A 123 -4.86 -13.56 -6.55
N PRO A 124 -5.48 -14.19 -5.53
CA PRO A 124 -6.68 -13.65 -4.89
C PRO A 124 -6.32 -12.44 -4.02
N ILE A 125 -7.32 -11.62 -3.73
CA ILE A 125 -7.17 -10.52 -2.75
C ILE A 125 -6.88 -11.12 -1.37
N ILE A 126 -5.79 -10.65 -0.76
CA ILE A 126 -5.41 -11.02 0.62
C ILE A 126 -5.93 -9.99 1.62
N SER A 127 -5.85 -8.71 1.30
CA SER A 127 -6.34 -7.63 2.13
C SER A 127 -6.92 -6.52 1.28
N SER A 128 -7.92 -5.82 1.79
CA SER A 128 -8.51 -4.66 1.11
C SER A 128 -9.02 -3.65 2.13
N PHE A 129 -9.11 -2.39 1.72
CA PHE A 129 -9.84 -1.35 2.44
C PHE A 129 -10.25 -0.21 1.50
N ASN A 130 -11.33 0.51 1.89
CA ASN A 130 -11.92 1.55 1.07
C ASN A 130 -11.85 2.89 1.82
N THR A 131 -11.10 3.83 1.27
CA THR A 131 -11.10 5.22 1.75
C THR A 131 -12.08 6.05 0.89
N PRO A 132 -12.42 7.28 1.30
CA PRO A 132 -13.24 8.16 0.45
C PRO A 132 -12.63 8.45 -0.93
N ILE A 133 -11.31 8.38 -1.05
CA ILE A 133 -10.55 8.78 -2.25
C ILE A 133 -9.94 7.62 -3.01
N ALA A 134 -9.95 6.40 -2.45
CA ALA A 134 -9.35 5.23 -3.10
C ALA A 134 -9.94 3.92 -2.57
N LYS A 135 -9.97 2.91 -3.45
CA LYS A 135 -10.13 1.51 -3.10
C LYS A 135 -8.80 0.81 -3.22
N ILE A 136 -8.40 0.10 -2.18
CA ILE A 136 -7.07 -0.49 -2.06
C ILE A 136 -7.19 -1.99 -1.91
N VAL A 137 -6.40 -2.74 -2.68
CA VAL A 137 -6.33 -4.19 -2.62
C VAL A 137 -4.90 -4.68 -2.63
N PHE A 138 -4.61 -5.74 -1.89
CA PHE A 138 -3.29 -6.37 -1.80
C PHE A 138 -3.34 -7.80 -2.31
N PHE A 139 -2.31 -8.16 -3.07
CA PHE A 139 -2.08 -9.50 -3.61
C PHE A 139 -0.73 -10.02 -3.11
N ASP A 140 -0.67 -11.29 -2.72
CA ASP A 140 0.59 -11.92 -2.37
C ASP A 140 1.36 -12.31 -3.62
N THR A 141 2.33 -11.50 -3.98
CA THR A 141 3.29 -11.70 -5.07
C THR A 141 4.70 -11.91 -4.54
N SER A 142 4.84 -12.21 -3.25
CA SER A 142 6.15 -12.32 -2.59
C SER A 142 7.02 -13.45 -3.13
N ASN A 143 6.42 -14.52 -3.63
CA ASN A 143 7.16 -15.62 -4.26
C ASN A 143 7.78 -15.22 -5.61
N GLU A 144 7.16 -14.31 -6.34
CA GLU A 144 7.58 -13.90 -7.69
C GLU A 144 8.57 -12.73 -7.67
N ILE A 145 8.29 -11.75 -6.81
CA ILE A 145 9.05 -10.47 -6.80
C ILE A 145 9.60 -10.08 -5.43
N GLY A 146 9.43 -10.94 -4.41
CA GLY A 146 9.97 -10.73 -3.06
C GLY A 146 9.15 -9.79 -2.18
N VAL A 147 8.08 -9.17 -2.69
CA VAL A 147 7.19 -8.24 -1.98
C VAL A 147 5.74 -8.46 -2.40
N MET A 148 4.78 -7.99 -1.60
CA MET A 148 3.39 -7.92 -2.02
C MET A 148 3.15 -6.83 -3.06
N THR A 149 2.11 -6.98 -3.85
CA THR A 149 1.61 -5.95 -4.77
C THR A 149 0.36 -5.32 -4.21
N GLU A 150 0.38 -4.01 -4.06
CA GLU A 150 -0.78 -3.18 -3.78
C GLU A 150 -1.32 -2.56 -5.07
N ILE A 151 -2.62 -2.57 -5.24
CA ILE A 151 -3.29 -1.84 -6.33
C ILE A 151 -4.24 -0.82 -5.73
N ILE A 152 -4.06 0.45 -6.12
CA ILE A 152 -4.81 1.61 -5.64
C ILE A 152 -5.72 2.10 -6.76
N GLY A 153 -7.01 1.82 -6.66
CA GLY A 153 -8.03 2.40 -7.52
C GLY A 153 -8.41 3.80 -7.03
N ILE A 154 -7.91 4.85 -7.68
CA ILE A 154 -8.08 6.23 -7.24
C ILE A 154 -9.38 6.80 -7.81
N THR A 155 -10.22 7.42 -6.95
CA THR A 155 -11.43 8.15 -7.36
C THR A 155 -11.06 9.48 -8.04
N GLU A 156 -12.02 10.12 -8.72
CA GLU A 156 -11.81 11.45 -9.31
C GLU A 156 -11.38 12.48 -8.25
N ASP A 157 -12.07 12.50 -7.11
CA ASP A 157 -11.70 13.35 -5.97
C ASP A 157 -10.30 13.05 -5.45
N GLY A 158 -9.90 11.77 -5.46
CA GLY A 158 -8.56 11.33 -5.07
C GLY A 158 -7.46 11.84 -6.01
N ILE A 159 -7.72 11.87 -7.31
CA ILE A 159 -6.78 12.41 -8.30
C ILE A 159 -6.51 13.89 -8.01
N ASP A 160 -7.56 14.66 -7.77
CA ASP A 160 -7.46 16.10 -7.47
C ASP A 160 -6.68 16.36 -6.18
N GLN A 161 -6.88 15.54 -5.14
CA GLN A 161 -6.14 15.66 -3.89
C GLN A 161 -4.66 15.33 -4.04
N ILE A 162 -4.31 14.26 -4.76
CA ILE A 162 -2.92 13.87 -5.01
C ILE A 162 -2.19 14.95 -5.83
N GLN A 163 -2.85 15.54 -6.83
CA GLN A 163 -2.26 16.64 -7.60
C GLN A 163 -1.96 17.86 -6.73
N LYS A 164 -2.84 18.20 -5.80
CA LYS A 164 -2.60 19.29 -4.83
C LYS A 164 -1.41 19.00 -3.93
N MET A 165 -1.26 17.75 -3.45
CA MET A 165 -0.13 17.36 -2.58
C MET A 165 1.23 17.38 -3.29
N LYS A 166 1.29 17.09 -4.60
CA LYS A 166 2.53 17.13 -5.39
C LYS A 166 3.05 18.53 -5.68
N ASN A 167 2.20 19.54 -5.54
CA ASN A 167 2.53 20.95 -5.81
C ASN A 167 3.00 21.71 -4.56
N TYR A 168 3.24 21.04 -3.46
CA TYR A 168 3.86 21.50 -2.23
C TYR A 168 5.21 20.81 -2.04
#